data_dc930daa235a59fbe131d93a6edc3749
#
_entry.id   dc930daa235a59fbe131d93a6edc3749
#
_cell.length_a   1.000
_cell.length_b   1.000
_cell.length_c   1.000
_cell.angle_alpha   90.00
_cell.angle_beta   90.00
_cell.angle_gamma   90.00
#
_symmetry.space_group_name_H-M   'P 1'
#
loop_
_entity.id
_entity.type
_entity.pdbx_description
1 polymer ?
#
loop_
_entity_poly.entity_id
_entity_poly.type
_entity_poly.pdbx_seq_one_letter_code
_entity_poly.pdbx_strand_id
1 'polypeptide(L)'
;MAIYETVERRLTRAEGIHEGVWVCLTAPDAEEVREVSCQLDIEPADLRAALDPEESARISLEDGYTLIIVDIPVKVRDAGEGIYTTIPLGILLTQSLIITVCSVDTPVVSDFASCRVRGFSTRKKMRFVYQLLYRAATMYQQELRLIDRRRQELEKHLTGTLRDSDLMELHGLESTLVYFATSLRANNTVLDRLTRYKRLEQYPDDMELLDDVIVEIRQAIEMTGIYRDDIKGTRELFSSILDNRLNNAMKYLTSITLLVALPTLISGLYGMNVNAAGMPFAGSPYGFAIVCGFTLAVCAVAAWILHKKHML
;
A
#
# COMPACT_ATOMS: atom_id res chain seq x y z
N MET A 1 18.10 12.73 21.25
CA MET A 1 17.92 11.79 22.40
C MET A 1 16.96 12.38 23.44
N ALA A 2 16.07 11.56 24.01
CA ALA A 2 15.23 11.93 25.17
C ALA A 2 15.23 10.77 26.18
N ILE A 3 15.24 11.11 27.48
CA ILE A 3 15.28 10.12 28.56
C ILE A 3 14.04 10.34 29.43
N TYR A 4 13.33 9.24 29.71
CA TYR A 4 12.08 9.24 30.46
C TYR A 4 12.16 8.26 31.63
N GLU A 5 11.49 8.60 32.72
CA GLU A 5 11.31 7.73 33.87
C GLU A 5 9.87 7.75 34.38
N THR A 6 9.45 6.68 35.01
CA THR A 6 8.14 6.61 35.64
C THR A 6 8.28 6.85 37.16
N VAL A 7 7.83 8.01 37.61
CA VAL A 7 7.74 8.39 39.01
C VAL A 7 6.27 8.50 39.41
N GLU A 8 5.85 7.81 40.48
CA GLU A 8 4.47 7.83 41.00
C GLU A 8 3.37 7.61 39.93
N ARG A 9 3.62 6.68 38.98
CA ARG A 9 2.74 6.37 37.82
C ARG A 9 2.62 7.49 36.77
N ARG A 10 3.48 8.50 36.82
CA ARG A 10 3.58 9.53 35.79
C ARG A 10 4.91 9.41 35.07
N LEU A 11 4.91 9.59 33.77
CA LEU A 11 6.12 9.66 32.98
C LEU A 11 6.68 11.08 33.09
N THR A 12 7.94 11.19 33.48
CA THR A 12 8.68 12.44 33.58
C THR A 12 9.96 12.34 32.75
N ARG A 13 10.47 13.47 32.32
CA ARG A 13 11.78 13.53 31.64
C ARG A 13 12.89 13.45 32.70
N ALA A 14 13.81 12.51 32.52
CA ALA A 14 14.96 12.33 33.35
C ALA A 14 16.16 13.16 32.83
N GLU A 15 17.04 13.59 33.73
CA GLU A 15 18.25 14.40 33.40
C GLU A 15 19.44 13.53 32.98
N GLY A 16 19.41 12.22 33.23
CA GLY A 16 20.51 11.30 32.93
C GLY A 16 20.08 9.84 32.83
N ILE A 17 21.03 9.01 32.38
CA ILE A 17 20.85 7.56 32.25
C ILE A 17 21.10 6.90 33.59
N HIS A 18 20.08 6.26 34.15
CA HIS A 18 20.13 5.48 35.37
C HIS A 18 19.17 4.28 35.31
N GLU A 19 19.16 3.46 36.34
CA GLU A 19 18.28 2.27 36.39
C GLU A 19 16.78 2.64 36.32
N GLY A 20 16.03 1.91 35.50
CA GLY A 20 14.59 2.06 35.36
C GLY A 20 14.15 3.18 34.40
N VAL A 21 15.08 3.81 33.69
CA VAL A 21 14.75 4.81 32.66
C VAL A 21 14.45 4.14 31.30
N TRP A 22 13.79 4.89 30.46
CA TRP A 22 13.63 4.62 29.03
C TRP A 22 14.40 5.67 28.22
N VAL A 23 15.39 5.23 27.45
CA VAL A 23 16.14 6.06 26.52
C VAL A 23 15.48 5.99 25.15
N CYS A 24 14.99 7.12 24.66
CA CYS A 24 14.33 7.23 23.37
C CYS A 24 15.24 7.95 22.36
N LEU A 25 15.69 7.22 21.33
CA LEU A 25 16.52 7.73 20.24
C LEU A 25 15.65 7.84 18.99
N THR A 26 15.24 9.05 18.65
CA THR A 26 14.47 9.32 17.42
C THR A 26 15.35 10.12 16.47
N ALA A 27 15.62 9.56 15.29
CA ALA A 27 16.56 10.10 14.29
C ALA A 27 17.89 10.56 14.94
N PRO A 28 18.56 9.68 15.74
CA PRO A 28 19.77 10.06 16.48
C PRO A 28 20.89 10.39 15.50
N ASP A 29 21.71 11.36 15.88
CA ASP A 29 22.96 11.64 15.21
C ASP A 29 24.09 10.66 15.62
N ALA A 30 25.27 10.78 14.98
CA ALA A 30 26.38 9.90 15.26
C ALA A 30 26.99 10.12 16.67
N GLU A 31 26.81 11.30 17.27
CA GLU A 31 27.29 11.61 18.61
C GLU A 31 26.35 10.97 19.64
N GLU A 32 25.05 11.12 19.51
CA GLU A 32 24.06 10.48 20.38
C GLU A 32 24.20 8.94 20.39
N VAL A 33 24.44 8.33 19.24
CA VAL A 33 24.68 6.88 19.13
C VAL A 33 25.97 6.48 19.87
N ARG A 34 27.05 7.26 19.74
CA ARG A 34 28.30 7.00 20.45
C ARG A 34 28.16 7.19 21.97
N GLU A 35 27.48 8.23 22.39
CA GLU A 35 27.26 8.50 23.80
C GLU A 35 26.56 7.34 24.49
N VAL A 36 25.43 6.89 23.93
CA VAL A 36 24.65 5.78 24.47
C VAL A 36 25.45 4.46 24.41
N SER A 37 26.16 4.20 23.30
CA SER A 37 27.04 3.04 23.16
C SER A 37 28.11 2.97 24.23
N CYS A 38 28.83 4.09 24.47
CA CYS A 38 29.91 4.13 25.47
C CYS A 38 29.38 4.07 26.90
N GLN A 39 28.23 4.68 27.21
CA GLN A 39 27.67 4.71 28.56
C GLN A 39 27.07 3.38 28.99
N LEU A 40 26.56 2.60 28.04
CA LEU A 40 25.78 1.37 28.30
C LEU A 40 26.50 0.10 27.85
N ASP A 41 27.71 0.20 27.33
CA ASP A 41 28.48 -0.93 26.75
C ASP A 41 27.68 -1.71 25.69
N ILE A 42 27.06 -0.96 24.77
CA ILE A 42 26.26 -1.50 23.67
C ILE A 42 27.03 -1.34 22.36
N GLU A 43 27.05 -2.38 21.51
CA GLU A 43 27.71 -2.30 20.22
C GLU A 43 27.07 -1.21 19.33
N PRO A 44 27.87 -0.22 18.81
CA PRO A 44 27.32 0.83 17.95
C PRO A 44 26.62 0.29 16.70
N ALA A 45 27.00 -0.90 16.21
CA ALA A 45 26.38 -1.55 15.08
C ALA A 45 24.92 -1.93 15.36
N ASP A 46 24.61 -2.38 16.58
CA ASP A 46 23.25 -2.78 16.97
C ASP A 46 22.30 -1.59 17.14
N LEU A 47 22.82 -0.44 17.60
CA LEU A 47 22.06 0.80 17.62
C LEU A 47 21.78 1.32 16.20
N ARG A 48 22.75 1.16 15.28
CA ARG A 48 22.60 1.57 13.87
C ARG A 48 21.73 0.64 13.06
N ALA A 49 21.67 -0.64 13.40
CA ALA A 49 20.81 -1.61 12.72
C ALA A 49 19.35 -1.11 12.66
N ALA A 50 18.84 -0.51 13.73
CA ALA A 50 17.50 0.08 13.76
C ALA A 50 17.33 1.36 12.90
N LEU A 51 18.40 1.89 12.33
CA LEU A 51 18.39 3.08 11.46
C LEU A 51 18.52 2.71 9.98
N ASP A 52 18.84 1.44 9.68
CA ASP A 52 18.93 0.92 8.32
C ASP A 52 17.52 0.48 7.85
N PRO A 53 16.94 1.12 6.83
CA PRO A 53 15.61 0.76 6.33
C PRO A 53 15.50 -0.69 5.78
N GLU A 54 16.63 -1.32 5.44
CA GLU A 54 16.68 -2.68 4.90
C GLU A 54 16.92 -3.75 5.99
N GLU A 55 17.08 -3.35 7.25
CA GLU A 55 17.29 -4.28 8.35
C GLU A 55 16.03 -5.13 8.59
N SER A 56 16.22 -6.41 8.80
CA SER A 56 15.13 -7.36 9.00
C SER A 56 14.74 -7.50 10.48
N ALA A 57 13.44 -7.65 10.75
CA ALA A 57 12.94 -7.92 12.09
C ALA A 57 13.57 -9.20 12.67
N ARG A 58 14.21 -9.10 13.83
CA ARG A 58 14.93 -10.19 14.49
C ARG A 58 15.08 -9.98 16.00
N ILE A 59 15.47 -11.03 16.68
CA ILE A 59 15.94 -10.98 18.07
C ILE A 59 17.37 -11.49 18.10
N SER A 60 18.26 -10.72 18.75
CA SER A 60 19.64 -11.10 19.05
C SER A 60 19.87 -11.03 20.56
N LEU A 61 20.55 -12.05 21.07
CA LEU A 61 20.97 -12.10 22.48
C LEU A 61 22.45 -11.79 22.53
N GLU A 62 22.77 -10.62 23.03
CA GLU A 62 24.14 -10.15 23.16
C GLU A 62 24.59 -10.24 24.64
N ASP A 63 25.88 -10.03 24.86
CA ASP A 63 26.42 -9.97 26.21
C ASP A 63 25.96 -8.67 26.89
N GLY A 64 25.13 -8.81 27.92
CA GLY A 64 24.58 -7.70 28.72
C GLY A 64 23.27 -7.09 28.23
N TYR A 65 22.81 -7.35 27.00
CA TYR A 65 21.54 -6.85 26.50
C TYR A 65 20.87 -7.81 25.51
N THR A 66 19.59 -7.55 25.22
CA THR A 66 18.83 -8.23 24.15
C THR A 66 18.37 -7.17 23.16
N LEU A 67 18.70 -7.36 21.89
CA LEU A 67 18.23 -6.55 20.79
C LEU A 67 16.98 -7.20 20.16
N ILE A 68 15.91 -6.42 20.04
CA ILE A 68 14.68 -6.78 19.35
C ILE A 68 14.47 -5.74 18.25
N ILE A 69 14.45 -6.15 17.01
CA ILE A 69 14.09 -5.32 15.85
C ILE A 69 12.75 -5.78 15.33
N VAL A 70 11.82 -4.83 15.16
CA VAL A 70 10.50 -5.06 14.58
C VAL A 70 10.19 -3.97 13.56
N ASP A 71 9.44 -4.32 12.54
CA ASP A 71 9.02 -3.35 11.52
C ASP A 71 7.75 -2.63 11.96
N ILE A 72 7.70 -1.34 11.71
CA ILE A 72 6.54 -0.49 11.98
C ILE A 72 6.11 0.28 10.72
N PRO A 73 4.80 0.53 10.53
CA PRO A 73 4.33 1.27 9.37
C PRO A 73 4.61 2.76 9.50
N VAL A 74 5.05 3.38 8.41
CA VAL A 74 5.28 4.83 8.33
C VAL A 74 4.73 5.36 7.03
N LYS A 75 4.04 6.50 7.09
CA LYS A 75 3.52 7.18 5.91
C LYS A 75 4.65 7.72 5.04
N VAL A 76 4.60 7.44 3.73
CA VAL A 76 5.55 8.00 2.78
C VAL A 76 5.24 9.49 2.59
N ARG A 77 6.26 10.35 2.76
CA ARG A 77 6.12 11.79 2.54
C ARG A 77 5.83 12.04 1.06
N ASP A 78 4.96 13.00 0.79
CA ASP A 78 4.57 13.44 -0.58
C ASP A 78 3.94 12.34 -1.46
N ALA A 79 3.61 11.18 -0.89
CA ALA A 79 2.83 10.14 -1.55
C ALA A 79 1.32 10.33 -1.31
N GLY A 80 0.51 9.70 -2.14
CA GLY A 80 -0.95 9.72 -2.00
C GLY A 80 -1.46 9.21 -0.65
N GLU A 81 -2.73 9.38 -0.38
CA GLU A 81 -3.37 8.87 0.81
C GLU A 81 -3.39 7.33 0.79
N GLY A 82 -3.03 6.69 1.90
CA GLY A 82 -2.96 5.22 2.00
C GLY A 82 -1.64 4.61 1.52
N ILE A 83 -0.63 5.40 1.15
CA ILE A 83 0.68 4.90 0.74
C ILE A 83 1.65 4.94 1.91
N TYR A 84 2.10 3.76 2.32
CA TYR A 84 2.99 3.54 3.46
C TYR A 84 4.20 2.70 3.06
N THR A 85 5.25 2.82 3.85
CA THR A 85 6.39 1.90 3.87
C THR A 85 6.55 1.35 5.28
N THR A 86 7.50 0.46 5.49
CA THR A 86 7.86 -0.05 6.81
C THR A 86 9.29 0.32 7.12
N ILE A 87 9.56 0.60 8.38
CA ILE A 87 10.90 0.89 8.90
C ILE A 87 11.15 0.07 10.16
N PRO A 88 12.41 -0.26 10.48
CA PRO A 88 12.74 -0.93 11.71
C PRO A 88 12.59 -0.02 12.92
N LEU A 89 12.09 -0.59 14.01
CA LEU A 89 12.14 -0.07 15.38
C LEU A 89 13.03 -1.00 16.19
N GLY A 90 14.17 -0.50 16.64
CA GLY A 90 15.05 -1.20 17.57
C GLY A 90 14.61 -1.01 19.02
N ILE A 91 14.56 -2.11 19.76
CA ILE A 91 14.27 -2.15 21.19
C ILE A 91 15.40 -2.91 21.84
N LEU A 92 16.20 -2.24 22.68
CA LEU A 92 17.29 -2.87 23.39
C LEU A 92 16.92 -2.96 24.88
N LEU A 93 17.03 -4.15 25.40
CA LEU A 93 16.74 -4.46 26.80
C LEU A 93 18.07 -4.77 27.51
N THR A 94 18.48 -3.91 28.42
CA THR A 94 19.59 -4.18 29.34
C THR A 94 19.05 -4.72 30.68
N GLN A 95 19.92 -5.07 31.60
CA GLN A 95 19.50 -5.45 32.94
C GLN A 95 18.79 -4.31 33.68
N SER A 96 19.18 -3.05 33.44
CA SER A 96 18.74 -1.88 34.20
C SER A 96 17.69 -1.01 33.48
N LEU A 97 17.68 -0.95 32.15
CA LEU A 97 16.89 0.02 31.40
C LEU A 97 16.42 -0.51 30.03
N ILE A 98 15.60 0.27 29.34
CA ILE A 98 15.16 0.00 27.97
C ILE A 98 15.54 1.17 27.07
N ILE A 99 15.93 0.85 25.83
CA ILE A 99 16.25 1.82 24.78
C ILE A 99 15.37 1.54 23.58
N THR A 100 14.82 2.57 22.99
CA THR A 100 14.16 2.48 21.67
C THR A 100 14.90 3.35 20.66
N VAL A 101 15.15 2.81 19.47
CA VAL A 101 15.84 3.48 18.37
C VAL A 101 14.96 3.44 17.13
N CYS A 102 14.72 4.60 16.53
CA CYS A 102 13.92 4.72 15.31
C CYS A 102 14.47 5.83 14.43
N SER A 103 14.44 5.65 13.11
CA SER A 103 14.95 6.64 12.14
C SER A 103 14.04 7.86 11.98
N VAL A 104 12.76 7.76 12.36
CA VAL A 104 11.78 8.87 12.30
C VAL A 104 10.90 8.90 13.55
N ASP A 105 10.26 10.04 13.79
CA ASP A 105 9.21 10.13 14.80
C ASP A 105 7.96 9.38 14.35
N THR A 106 7.45 8.52 15.22
CA THR A 106 6.30 7.63 14.92
C THR A 106 5.33 7.58 16.09
N PRO A 107 4.01 7.51 15.84
CA PRO A 107 3.01 7.34 16.88
C PRO A 107 3.22 6.09 17.74
N VAL A 108 3.90 5.06 17.22
CA VAL A 108 4.23 3.84 17.98
C VAL A 108 5.07 4.15 19.20
N VAL A 109 5.97 5.14 19.12
CA VAL A 109 6.86 5.55 20.21
C VAL A 109 6.36 6.82 20.90
N SER A 110 5.94 7.83 20.14
CA SER A 110 5.56 9.14 20.67
C SER A 110 4.29 9.12 21.52
N ASP A 111 3.38 8.13 21.32
CA ASP A 111 2.20 7.97 22.19
C ASP A 111 2.58 7.60 23.63
N PHE A 112 3.69 6.87 23.83
CA PHE A 112 4.23 6.59 25.17
C PHE A 112 4.84 7.85 25.79
N ALA A 113 5.67 8.56 25.03
CA ALA A 113 6.28 9.82 25.49
C ALA A 113 5.21 10.88 25.84
N SER A 114 4.06 10.85 25.18
CA SER A 114 2.91 11.73 25.40
C SER A 114 1.94 11.24 26.48
N CYS A 115 2.26 10.19 27.23
CA CYS A 115 1.41 9.58 28.27
C CYS A 115 0.02 9.13 27.76
N ARG A 116 -0.14 8.80 26.48
CA ARG A 116 -1.41 8.33 25.91
C ARG A 116 -1.69 6.85 26.18
N VAL A 117 -0.65 6.08 26.55
CA VAL A 117 -0.75 4.64 26.84
C VAL A 117 -0.99 4.42 28.33
N ARG A 118 -2.11 3.76 28.64
CA ARG A 118 -2.47 3.47 30.04
C ARG A 118 -1.64 2.32 30.62
N GLY A 119 -1.29 2.42 31.90
CA GLY A 119 -0.57 1.35 32.61
C GLY A 119 0.88 1.16 32.16
N PHE A 120 1.42 2.11 31.44
CA PHE A 120 2.82 2.15 31.02
C PHE A 120 3.75 2.44 32.21
N SER A 121 4.89 1.76 32.25
CA SER A 121 5.95 1.98 33.23
C SER A 121 7.30 1.61 32.63
N THR A 122 8.29 2.48 32.76
CA THR A 122 9.67 2.26 32.30
C THR A 122 10.37 1.13 33.06
N ARG A 123 9.92 0.82 34.29
CA ARG A 123 10.47 -0.26 35.12
C ARG A 123 9.99 -1.65 34.68
N LYS A 124 8.81 -1.76 34.05
CA LYS A 124 8.26 -3.03 33.54
C LYS A 124 8.68 -3.24 32.10
N LYS A 125 9.93 -3.61 31.86
CA LYS A 125 10.55 -3.66 30.55
C LYS A 125 9.81 -4.54 29.55
N MET A 126 9.49 -5.79 29.92
CA MET A 126 8.78 -6.70 29.02
C MET A 126 7.36 -6.25 28.73
N ARG A 127 6.65 -5.72 29.72
CA ARG A 127 5.33 -5.13 29.50
C ARG A 127 5.40 -3.96 28.51
N PHE A 128 6.43 -3.13 28.60
CA PHE A 128 6.65 -2.04 27.67
C PHE A 128 6.90 -2.54 26.24
N VAL A 129 7.73 -3.59 26.06
CA VAL A 129 7.94 -4.23 24.75
C VAL A 129 6.61 -4.70 24.18
N TYR A 130 5.82 -5.42 24.95
CA TYR A 130 4.52 -5.94 24.47
C TYR A 130 3.55 -4.80 24.14
N GLN A 131 3.53 -3.72 24.94
CA GLN A 131 2.73 -2.53 24.61
C GLN A 131 3.18 -1.84 23.33
N LEU A 132 4.49 -1.75 23.06
CA LEU A 132 5.03 -1.22 21.80
C LEU A 132 4.59 -2.10 20.60
N LEU A 133 4.71 -3.42 20.72
CA LEU A 133 4.30 -4.37 19.70
C LEU A 133 2.77 -4.34 19.47
N TYR A 134 1.98 -4.23 20.53
CA TYR A 134 0.53 -4.06 20.45
C TYR A 134 0.16 -2.77 19.71
N ARG A 135 0.86 -1.67 20.03
CA ARG A 135 0.64 -0.38 19.36
C ARG A 135 1.01 -0.44 17.88
N ALA A 136 2.12 -1.10 17.53
CA ALA A 136 2.52 -1.34 16.16
C ALA A 136 1.47 -2.16 15.40
N ALA A 137 1.00 -3.28 15.96
CA ALA A 137 -0.03 -4.11 15.36
C ALA A 137 -1.35 -3.35 15.12
N THR A 138 -1.79 -2.59 16.12
CA THR A 138 -2.99 -1.74 16.02
C THR A 138 -2.83 -0.67 14.91
N MET A 139 -1.63 -0.09 14.78
CA MET A 139 -1.34 0.88 13.72
C MET A 139 -1.42 0.23 12.33
N TYR A 140 -0.82 -0.95 12.14
CA TYR A 140 -0.98 -1.71 10.89
C TYR A 140 -2.46 -1.91 10.52
N GLN A 141 -3.29 -2.30 11.47
CA GLN A 141 -4.73 -2.50 11.21
C GLN A 141 -5.45 -1.20 10.86
N GLN A 142 -5.10 -0.09 11.51
CA GLN A 142 -5.68 1.23 11.20
C GLN A 142 -5.36 1.64 9.76
N GLU A 143 -4.09 1.48 9.36
CA GLU A 143 -3.64 1.83 8.02
C GLU A 143 -4.20 0.87 6.95
N LEU A 144 -4.33 -0.41 7.26
CA LEU A 144 -4.98 -1.39 6.38
C LEU A 144 -6.44 -1.00 6.09
N ARG A 145 -7.18 -0.54 7.09
CA ARG A 145 -8.57 -0.05 6.89
C ARG A 145 -8.61 1.21 6.03
N LEU A 146 -7.61 2.08 6.14
CA LEU A 146 -7.50 3.28 5.30
C LEU A 146 -7.21 2.89 3.84
N ILE A 147 -6.31 1.94 3.62
CA ILE A 147 -5.99 1.39 2.30
C ILE A 147 -7.25 0.82 1.63
N ASP A 148 -8.04 0.02 2.34
CA ASP A 148 -9.28 -0.54 1.78
C ASP A 148 -10.32 0.53 1.45
N ARG A 149 -10.49 1.54 2.31
CA ARG A 149 -11.37 2.68 2.00
C ARG A 149 -10.94 3.38 0.73
N ARG A 150 -9.63 3.61 0.58
CA ARG A 150 -9.11 4.29 -0.60
C ARG A 150 -9.28 3.45 -1.87
N ARG A 151 -9.05 2.13 -1.80
CA ARG A 151 -9.39 1.20 -2.89
C ARG A 151 -10.85 1.31 -3.30
N GLN A 152 -11.78 1.29 -2.33
CA GLN A 152 -13.22 1.40 -2.61
C GLN A 152 -13.59 2.75 -3.26
N GLU A 153 -12.92 3.84 -2.91
CA GLU A 153 -13.10 5.14 -3.56
C GLU A 153 -12.65 5.10 -5.02
N LEU A 154 -11.46 4.54 -5.29
CA LEU A 154 -10.95 4.34 -6.64
C LEU A 154 -11.89 3.47 -7.47
N GLU A 155 -12.44 2.41 -6.88
CA GLU A 155 -13.40 1.52 -7.54
C GLU A 155 -14.69 2.27 -7.96
N LYS A 156 -15.19 3.21 -7.15
CA LYS A 156 -16.34 4.06 -7.52
C LYS A 156 -16.06 4.95 -8.72
N HIS A 157 -14.83 5.39 -8.92
CA HIS A 157 -14.44 6.19 -10.07
C HIS A 157 -14.47 5.40 -11.39
N LEU A 158 -14.50 4.06 -11.35
CA LEU A 158 -14.60 3.19 -12.55
C LEU A 158 -15.83 3.47 -13.40
N THR A 159 -16.93 3.89 -12.79
CA THR A 159 -18.18 4.23 -13.49
C THR A 159 -18.11 5.56 -14.24
N GLY A 160 -17.07 6.38 -13.99
CA GLY A 160 -16.82 7.69 -14.58
C GLY A 160 -15.66 7.72 -15.57
N THR A 161 -14.92 8.83 -15.55
CA THR A 161 -13.68 9.02 -16.35
C THR A 161 -12.50 8.38 -15.62
N LEU A 162 -12.06 7.23 -16.08
CA LEU A 162 -10.84 6.59 -15.60
C LEU A 162 -9.63 7.48 -15.92
N ARG A 163 -8.77 7.71 -14.94
CA ARG A 163 -7.54 8.50 -15.08
C ARG A 163 -6.33 7.61 -14.86
N ASP A 164 -5.23 7.92 -15.52
CA ASP A 164 -3.95 7.22 -15.31
C ASP A 164 -3.47 7.36 -13.86
N SER A 165 -3.80 8.48 -13.20
CA SER A 165 -3.53 8.71 -11.77
C SER A 165 -4.18 7.65 -10.86
N ASP A 166 -5.37 7.16 -11.21
CA ASP A 166 -6.10 6.18 -10.39
C ASP A 166 -5.39 4.81 -10.42
N LEU A 167 -4.80 4.46 -11.57
CA LEU A 167 -3.97 3.24 -11.71
C LEU A 167 -2.65 3.36 -10.95
N MET A 168 -2.01 4.53 -10.99
CA MET A 168 -0.77 4.77 -10.24
C MET A 168 -1.02 4.71 -8.73
N GLU A 169 -2.12 5.26 -8.27
CA GLU A 169 -2.51 5.21 -6.88
C GLU A 169 -2.82 3.78 -6.43
N LEU A 170 -3.59 3.02 -7.23
CA LEU A 170 -3.88 1.60 -6.95
C LEU A 170 -2.59 0.76 -6.85
N HIS A 171 -1.60 1.03 -7.71
CA HIS A 171 -0.27 0.40 -7.64
C HIS A 171 0.46 0.78 -6.34
N GLY A 172 0.38 2.03 -5.88
CA GLY A 172 0.94 2.47 -4.61
C GLY A 172 0.33 1.74 -3.41
N LEU A 173 -0.99 1.55 -3.41
CA LEU A 173 -1.70 0.76 -2.39
C LEU A 173 -1.26 -0.72 -2.43
N GLU A 174 -1.14 -1.32 -3.62
CA GLU A 174 -0.63 -2.70 -3.79
C GLU A 174 0.78 -2.85 -3.22
N SER A 175 1.67 -1.91 -3.53
CA SER A 175 3.06 -1.90 -3.03
C SER A 175 3.09 -1.80 -1.50
N THR A 176 2.26 -0.96 -0.90
CA THR A 176 2.11 -0.84 0.56
C THR A 176 1.74 -2.18 1.20
N LEU A 177 0.77 -2.91 0.61
CA LEU A 177 0.36 -4.23 1.13
C LEU A 177 1.46 -5.29 1.01
N VAL A 178 2.35 -5.18 0.03
CA VAL A 178 3.53 -6.06 -0.08
C VAL A 178 4.51 -5.81 1.06
N TYR A 179 4.81 -4.54 1.37
CA TYR A 179 5.64 -4.19 2.53
C TYR A 179 5.00 -4.67 3.84
N PHE A 180 3.72 -4.39 4.05
CA PHE A 180 3.01 -4.83 5.25
C PHE A 180 2.98 -6.34 5.41
N ALA A 181 2.73 -7.09 4.33
CA ALA A 181 2.75 -8.56 4.36
C ALA A 181 4.12 -9.12 4.77
N THR A 182 5.19 -8.53 4.28
CA THR A 182 6.56 -8.96 4.59
C THR A 182 6.91 -8.64 6.04
N SER A 183 6.70 -7.41 6.46
CA SER A 183 7.03 -6.92 7.80
C SER A 183 6.18 -7.58 8.89
N LEU A 184 4.87 -7.76 8.68
CA LEU A 184 4.01 -8.46 9.65
C LEU A 184 4.41 -9.92 9.84
N ARG A 185 4.84 -10.63 8.79
CA ARG A 185 5.34 -12.00 8.91
C ARG A 185 6.67 -12.05 9.66
N ALA A 186 7.58 -11.10 9.41
CA ALA A 186 8.84 -10.98 10.13
C ALA A 186 8.57 -10.68 11.61
N ASN A 187 7.68 -9.73 11.93
CA ASN A 187 7.28 -9.42 13.29
C ASN A 187 6.62 -10.62 13.99
N ASN A 188 5.79 -11.40 13.29
CA ASN A 188 5.21 -12.63 13.87
C ASN A 188 6.31 -13.65 14.24
N THR A 189 7.36 -13.76 13.42
CA THR A 189 8.51 -14.62 13.74
C THR A 189 9.25 -14.14 14.99
N VAL A 190 9.39 -12.83 15.17
CA VAL A 190 9.95 -12.22 16.40
C VAL A 190 9.09 -12.57 17.61
N LEU A 191 7.77 -12.44 17.51
CA LEU A 191 6.83 -12.80 18.58
C LEU A 191 6.90 -14.29 18.95
N ASP A 192 6.93 -15.18 17.97
CA ASP A 192 7.06 -16.62 18.20
C ASP A 192 8.37 -16.97 18.93
N ARG A 193 9.42 -16.19 18.71
CA ARG A 193 10.68 -16.33 19.46
C ARG A 193 10.54 -15.77 20.87
N LEU A 194 9.93 -14.59 21.05
CA LEU A 194 9.70 -13.98 22.38
C LEU A 194 8.94 -14.92 23.32
N THR A 195 7.96 -15.67 22.81
CA THR A 195 7.20 -16.64 23.62
C THR A 195 8.07 -17.80 24.16
N ARG A 196 9.17 -18.12 23.47
CA ARG A 196 10.06 -19.24 23.82
C ARG A 196 11.26 -18.85 24.68
N TYR A 197 11.53 -17.54 24.80
CA TYR A 197 12.71 -17.04 25.55
C TYR A 197 12.46 -17.05 27.05
N LYS A 198 12.98 -18.08 27.74
CA LYS A 198 12.96 -18.21 29.20
C LYS A 198 13.87 -17.20 29.95
N ARG A 199 14.77 -16.51 29.25
CA ARG A 199 15.71 -15.51 29.85
C ARG A 199 15.04 -14.19 30.19
N LEU A 200 13.91 -13.87 29.56
CA LEU A 200 13.16 -12.64 29.85
C LEU A 200 12.17 -12.96 30.97
N GLU A 201 12.30 -12.27 32.10
CA GLU A 201 11.36 -12.40 33.21
C GLU A 201 9.95 -12.03 32.74
N GLN A 202 9.09 -13.04 32.70
CA GLN A 202 7.71 -12.88 32.25
C GLN A 202 6.80 -13.00 33.48
N TYR A 203 6.01 -11.96 33.73
CA TYR A 203 4.97 -11.99 34.74
C TYR A 203 3.65 -12.53 34.13
N PRO A 204 2.78 -13.22 34.92
CA PRO A 204 1.51 -13.74 34.39
C PRO A 204 0.65 -12.68 33.68
N ASP A 205 0.59 -11.47 34.23
CA ASP A 205 -0.15 -10.34 33.62
C ASP A 205 0.44 -9.87 32.27
N ASP A 206 1.71 -10.14 32.01
CA ASP A 206 2.39 -9.76 30.77
C ASP A 206 2.18 -10.83 29.69
N MET A 207 1.91 -12.08 30.08
CA MET A 207 1.57 -13.17 29.16
C MET A 207 0.23 -12.95 28.46
N GLU A 208 -0.80 -12.46 29.18
CA GLU A 208 -2.08 -12.09 28.58
C GLU A 208 -1.91 -11.00 27.52
N LEU A 209 -1.09 -9.99 27.81
CA LEU A 209 -0.79 -8.93 26.84
C LEU A 209 -0.02 -9.46 25.62
N LEU A 210 0.88 -10.43 25.81
CA LEU A 210 1.60 -11.06 24.70
C LEU A 210 0.64 -11.85 23.80
N ASP A 211 -0.31 -12.60 24.39
CA ASP A 211 -1.34 -13.32 23.64
C ASP A 211 -2.21 -12.34 22.83
N ASP A 212 -2.58 -11.19 23.40
CA ASP A 212 -3.31 -10.14 22.69
C ASP A 212 -2.50 -9.62 21.49
N VAL A 213 -1.20 -9.37 21.66
CA VAL A 213 -0.32 -8.91 20.55
C VAL A 213 -0.27 -9.95 19.42
N ILE A 214 -0.18 -11.24 19.78
CA ILE A 214 -0.17 -12.33 18.79
C ILE A 214 -1.47 -12.35 17.99
N VAL A 215 -2.60 -12.19 18.67
CA VAL A 215 -3.92 -12.14 18.02
C VAL A 215 -4.00 -10.95 17.05
N GLU A 216 -3.61 -9.75 17.50
CA GLU A 216 -3.65 -8.53 16.69
C GLU A 216 -2.73 -8.60 15.45
N ILE A 217 -1.53 -9.17 15.60
CA ILE A 217 -0.62 -9.35 14.45
C ILE A 217 -1.16 -10.38 13.46
N ARG A 218 -1.70 -11.50 13.93
CA ARG A 218 -2.32 -12.51 13.05
C ARG A 218 -3.51 -11.93 12.30
N GLN A 219 -4.34 -11.16 12.96
CA GLN A 219 -5.46 -10.46 12.33
C GLN A 219 -4.96 -9.48 11.26
N ALA A 220 -3.89 -8.71 11.53
CA ALA A 220 -3.31 -7.80 10.54
C ALA A 220 -2.76 -8.56 9.32
N ILE A 221 -2.14 -9.74 9.52
CA ILE A 221 -1.67 -10.61 8.43
C ILE A 221 -2.84 -11.07 7.54
N GLU A 222 -3.93 -11.54 8.17
CA GLU A 222 -5.13 -11.97 7.44
C GLU A 222 -5.77 -10.83 6.67
N MET A 223 -5.96 -9.66 7.30
CA MET A 223 -6.47 -8.45 6.64
C MET A 223 -5.61 -8.05 5.44
N THR A 224 -4.27 -8.10 5.59
CA THR A 224 -3.34 -7.78 4.50
C THR A 224 -3.52 -8.75 3.31
N GLY A 225 -3.73 -10.03 3.58
CA GLY A 225 -4.03 -11.04 2.55
C GLY A 225 -5.31 -10.72 1.80
N ILE A 226 -6.41 -10.48 2.52
CA ILE A 226 -7.73 -10.16 1.94
C ILE A 226 -7.64 -8.89 1.07
N TYR A 227 -7.10 -7.81 1.61
CA TYR A 227 -7.04 -6.54 0.87
C TYR A 227 -6.12 -6.58 -0.34
N ARG A 228 -5.06 -7.41 -0.30
CA ARG A 228 -4.23 -7.64 -1.48
C ARG A 228 -5.01 -8.35 -2.59
N ASP A 229 -5.81 -9.35 -2.24
CA ASP A 229 -6.64 -10.06 -3.21
C ASP A 229 -7.76 -9.15 -3.76
N ASP A 230 -8.34 -8.28 -2.92
CA ASP A 230 -9.31 -7.26 -3.33
C ASP A 230 -8.69 -6.23 -4.30
N ILE A 231 -7.47 -5.74 -4.04
CA ILE A 231 -6.76 -4.82 -4.95
C ILE A 231 -6.49 -5.51 -6.29
N LYS A 232 -6.09 -6.78 -6.26
CA LYS A 232 -5.89 -7.56 -7.49
C LYS A 232 -7.17 -7.66 -8.31
N GLY A 233 -8.30 -7.98 -7.66
CA GLY A 233 -9.61 -8.02 -8.30
C GLY A 233 -10.02 -6.65 -8.87
N THR A 234 -9.79 -5.58 -8.14
CA THR A 234 -10.03 -4.21 -8.61
C THR A 234 -9.19 -3.90 -9.86
N ARG A 235 -7.90 -4.26 -9.89
CA ARG A 235 -7.02 -4.09 -11.05
C ARG A 235 -7.49 -4.88 -12.28
N GLU A 236 -7.93 -6.11 -12.10
CA GLU A 236 -8.50 -6.94 -13.17
C GLU A 236 -9.78 -6.32 -13.73
N LEU A 237 -10.63 -5.77 -12.87
CA LEU A 237 -11.81 -5.03 -13.26
C LEU A 237 -11.46 -3.77 -14.08
N PHE A 238 -10.44 -3.00 -13.65
CA PHE A 238 -9.91 -1.85 -14.41
C PHE A 238 -9.50 -2.26 -15.82
N SER A 239 -8.69 -3.32 -15.95
CA SER A 239 -8.24 -3.83 -17.25
C SER A 239 -9.42 -4.20 -18.15
N SER A 240 -10.39 -4.94 -17.61
CA SER A 240 -11.58 -5.35 -18.34
C SER A 240 -12.42 -4.16 -18.85
N ILE A 241 -12.55 -3.11 -18.04
CA ILE A 241 -13.28 -1.89 -18.43
C ILE A 241 -12.53 -1.15 -19.56
N LEU A 242 -11.19 -1.04 -19.46
CA LEU A 242 -10.37 -0.43 -20.51
C LEU A 242 -10.48 -1.19 -21.82
N ASP A 243 -10.38 -2.52 -21.79
CA ASP A 243 -10.53 -3.38 -22.96
C ASP A 243 -11.92 -3.23 -23.61
N ASN A 244 -12.96 -3.15 -22.80
CA ASN A 244 -14.32 -2.94 -23.31
C ASN A 244 -14.49 -1.54 -23.93
N ARG A 245 -13.92 -0.49 -23.32
CA ARG A 245 -13.93 0.88 -23.89
C ARG A 245 -13.18 0.92 -25.22
N LEU A 246 -11.99 0.29 -25.30
CA LEU A 246 -11.20 0.20 -26.52
C LEU A 246 -11.98 -0.55 -27.62
N ASN A 247 -12.58 -1.70 -27.30
CA ASN A 247 -13.37 -2.49 -28.21
C ASN A 247 -14.58 -1.69 -28.75
N ASN A 248 -15.25 -0.94 -27.89
CA ASN A 248 -16.36 -0.08 -28.31
C ASN A 248 -15.88 1.06 -29.23
N ALA A 249 -14.76 1.72 -28.91
CA ALA A 249 -14.17 2.74 -29.76
C ALA A 249 -13.80 2.17 -31.15
N MET A 250 -13.21 0.97 -31.19
CA MET A 250 -12.91 0.27 -32.45
C MET A 250 -14.15 -0.08 -33.23
N LYS A 251 -15.23 -0.54 -32.60
CA LYS A 251 -16.53 -0.80 -33.26
C LYS A 251 -17.08 0.46 -33.90
N TYR A 252 -17.10 1.60 -33.20
CA TYR A 252 -17.54 2.89 -33.76
C TYR A 252 -16.69 3.30 -34.95
N LEU A 253 -15.35 3.25 -34.82
CA LEU A 253 -14.45 3.62 -35.89
C LEU A 253 -14.65 2.75 -37.14
N THR A 254 -14.72 1.43 -36.95
CA THR A 254 -14.97 0.47 -38.06
C THR A 254 -16.33 0.72 -38.72
N SER A 255 -17.38 0.99 -37.96
CA SER A 255 -18.69 1.30 -38.47
C SER A 255 -18.72 2.56 -39.32
N ILE A 256 -18.11 3.64 -38.84
CA ILE A 256 -18.02 4.89 -39.60
C ILE A 256 -17.18 4.70 -40.86
N THR A 257 -16.04 3.99 -40.77
CA THR A 257 -15.20 3.69 -41.94
C THR A 257 -15.95 2.90 -42.99
N LEU A 258 -16.73 1.90 -42.61
CA LEU A 258 -17.55 1.09 -43.53
C LEU A 258 -18.63 1.94 -44.22
N LEU A 259 -19.32 2.81 -43.45
CA LEU A 259 -20.37 3.70 -44.01
C LEU A 259 -19.81 4.71 -45.00
N VAL A 260 -18.57 5.19 -44.82
CA VAL A 260 -17.91 6.12 -45.76
C VAL A 260 -17.32 5.37 -46.96
N ALA A 261 -16.80 4.15 -46.74
CA ALA A 261 -16.20 3.34 -47.83
C ALA A 261 -17.20 2.93 -48.90
N LEU A 262 -18.46 2.62 -48.51
CA LEU A 262 -19.49 2.16 -49.48
C LEU A 262 -19.80 3.21 -50.55
N PRO A 263 -20.15 4.47 -50.25
CA PRO A 263 -20.33 5.51 -51.25
C PRO A 263 -19.06 5.77 -52.06
N THR A 264 -17.90 5.76 -51.44
CA THR A 264 -16.60 6.01 -52.09
C THR A 264 -16.33 4.94 -53.13
N LEU A 265 -16.58 3.66 -52.85
CA LEU A 265 -16.41 2.56 -53.78
C LEU A 265 -17.35 2.71 -54.98
N ILE A 266 -18.62 3.01 -54.74
CA ILE A 266 -19.63 3.16 -55.82
C ILE A 266 -19.30 4.35 -56.68
N SER A 267 -18.97 5.50 -56.13
CA SER A 267 -18.59 6.70 -56.89
C SER A 267 -17.26 6.52 -57.62
N GLY A 268 -16.28 5.80 -57.02
CA GLY A 268 -15.02 5.44 -57.68
C GLY A 268 -15.24 4.56 -58.92
N LEU A 269 -16.10 3.58 -58.87
CA LEU A 269 -16.45 2.75 -60.03
C LEU A 269 -17.13 3.56 -61.14
N TYR A 270 -18.01 4.49 -60.80
CA TYR A 270 -18.68 5.37 -61.77
C TYR A 270 -17.78 6.51 -62.27
N GLY A 271 -16.68 6.82 -61.59
CA GLY A 271 -15.66 7.79 -61.99
C GLY A 271 -14.61 7.22 -62.94
N MET A 272 -14.65 5.96 -63.30
CA MET A 272 -13.70 5.33 -64.20
C MET A 272 -13.90 5.74 -65.66
N ASN A 273 -12.81 6.00 -66.38
CA ASN A 273 -12.81 6.28 -67.83
C ASN A 273 -12.94 4.98 -68.66
N VAL A 274 -14.08 4.30 -68.53
CA VAL A 274 -14.37 3.10 -69.30
C VAL A 274 -15.52 3.35 -70.29
N ASN A 275 -15.70 2.45 -71.27
CA ASN A 275 -16.77 2.59 -72.26
C ASN A 275 -18.15 2.61 -71.59
N ALA A 276 -18.89 3.71 -71.73
CA ALA A 276 -20.21 3.93 -71.12
C ALA A 276 -21.27 2.87 -71.50
N ALA A 277 -21.11 2.15 -72.61
CA ALA A 277 -22.00 1.08 -73.00
C ALA A 277 -22.01 -0.13 -72.06
N GLY A 278 -20.96 -0.30 -71.22
CA GLY A 278 -20.88 -1.37 -70.21
C GLY A 278 -21.30 -0.92 -68.82
N MET A 279 -21.59 0.36 -68.58
CA MET A 279 -22.02 0.86 -67.28
C MET A 279 -23.54 0.87 -67.14
N PRO A 280 -24.11 0.25 -66.08
CA PRO A 280 -25.51 0.33 -65.80
C PRO A 280 -26.02 1.76 -65.66
N PHE A 281 -27.13 2.12 -66.32
CA PHE A 281 -27.79 3.44 -66.30
C PHE A 281 -27.00 4.62 -66.84
N ALA A 282 -25.76 4.46 -67.42
CA ALA A 282 -24.94 5.54 -67.95
C ALA A 282 -25.58 6.27 -69.12
N GLY A 283 -26.45 5.61 -69.93
CA GLY A 283 -27.17 6.22 -71.04
C GLY A 283 -28.55 6.82 -70.68
N SER A 284 -28.97 6.76 -69.38
CA SER A 284 -30.26 7.32 -68.96
C SER A 284 -30.13 8.77 -68.51
N PRO A 285 -31.09 9.66 -68.86
CA PRO A 285 -31.11 11.04 -68.37
C PRO A 285 -31.20 11.16 -66.85
N TYR A 286 -31.73 10.09 -66.19
CA TYR A 286 -31.86 10.03 -64.74
C TYR A 286 -30.77 9.15 -64.09
N GLY A 287 -29.76 8.68 -64.84
CA GLY A 287 -28.76 7.73 -64.39
C GLY A 287 -28.04 8.15 -63.12
N PHE A 288 -27.64 9.41 -63.01
CA PHE A 288 -27.02 9.96 -61.79
C PHE A 288 -27.94 9.86 -60.55
N ALA A 289 -29.21 10.26 -60.68
CA ALA A 289 -30.16 10.21 -59.59
C ALA A 289 -30.44 8.76 -59.12
N ILE A 290 -30.46 7.80 -60.07
CA ILE A 290 -30.68 6.35 -59.76
C ILE A 290 -29.45 5.83 -58.95
N VAL A 291 -28.22 6.17 -59.37
CA VAL A 291 -27.01 5.73 -58.65
C VAL A 291 -26.88 6.35 -57.30
N CYS A 292 -27.20 7.65 -57.15
CA CYS A 292 -27.25 8.29 -55.85
C CYS A 292 -28.32 7.66 -54.92
N GLY A 293 -29.53 7.40 -55.40
CA GLY A 293 -30.60 6.73 -54.68
C GLY A 293 -30.21 5.31 -54.23
N PHE A 294 -29.59 4.55 -55.13
CA PHE A 294 -29.07 3.22 -54.80
C PHE A 294 -27.97 3.27 -53.72
N THR A 295 -27.02 4.18 -53.86
CA THR A 295 -25.95 4.39 -52.86
C THR A 295 -26.52 4.71 -51.49
N LEU A 296 -27.48 5.65 -51.42
CA LEU A 296 -28.18 5.98 -50.19
C LEU A 296 -28.91 4.79 -49.58
N ALA A 297 -29.61 4.00 -50.40
CA ALA A 297 -30.29 2.77 -49.95
C ALA A 297 -29.30 1.75 -49.36
N VAL A 298 -28.18 1.50 -50.01
CA VAL A 298 -27.11 0.61 -49.52
C VAL A 298 -26.56 1.10 -48.20
N CYS A 299 -26.27 2.43 -48.08
CA CYS A 299 -25.81 3.03 -46.84
C CYS A 299 -26.83 2.92 -45.69
N ALA A 300 -28.12 3.12 -46.01
CA ALA A 300 -29.20 2.98 -45.01
C ALA A 300 -29.33 1.55 -44.52
N VAL A 301 -29.23 0.57 -45.41
CA VAL A 301 -29.26 -0.87 -45.05
C VAL A 301 -28.04 -1.24 -44.23
N ALA A 302 -26.84 -0.75 -44.59
CA ALA A 302 -25.62 -1.00 -43.85
C ALA A 302 -25.70 -0.36 -42.43
N ALA A 303 -26.17 0.89 -42.34
CA ALA A 303 -26.36 1.56 -41.06
C ALA A 303 -27.38 0.82 -40.17
N TRP A 304 -28.47 0.33 -40.74
CA TRP A 304 -29.48 -0.48 -40.03
C TRP A 304 -28.88 -1.78 -39.48
N ILE A 305 -28.07 -2.49 -40.30
CA ILE A 305 -27.40 -3.73 -39.88
C ILE A 305 -26.41 -3.48 -38.75
N LEU A 306 -25.59 -2.42 -38.85
CA LEU A 306 -24.62 -2.03 -37.84
C LEU A 306 -25.32 -1.65 -36.54
N HIS A 307 -26.41 -0.88 -36.61
CA HIS A 307 -27.20 -0.52 -35.43
C HIS A 307 -27.82 -1.79 -34.79
N LYS A 308 -28.38 -2.71 -35.56
CA LYS A 308 -28.93 -3.98 -35.02
C LYS A 308 -27.89 -4.88 -34.37
N LYS A 309 -26.61 -4.77 -34.78
CA LYS A 309 -25.47 -5.50 -34.18
C LYS A 309 -24.81 -4.75 -33.02
N HIS A 310 -25.36 -3.63 -32.54
CA HIS A 310 -24.80 -2.79 -31.50
C HIS A 310 -23.36 -2.33 -31.80
N MET A 311 -23.09 -2.03 -33.07
CA MET A 311 -21.82 -1.50 -33.55
C MET A 311 -21.87 0.03 -33.78
N LEU A 312 -23.06 0.58 -33.80
CA LEU A 312 -23.39 2.02 -33.86
C LEU A 312 -24.23 2.42 -32.67
#